data_5e7a7b5584036940e618b8f1faa91fc3
#
_entry.id   5e7a7b5584036940e618b8f1faa91fc3
#
_cell.length_a   1.000
_cell.length_b   1.000
_cell.length_c   1.000
_cell.angle_alpha   90.00
_cell.angle_beta   90.00
_cell.angle_gamma   90.00
#
_symmetry.space_group_name_H-M   'P 1'
#
loop_
_entity.id
_entity.type
_entity.pdbx_description
1 polymer ?
#
loop_
_entity_poly.entity_id
_entity_poly.type
_entity_poly.pdbx_seq_one_letter_code
_entity_poly.pdbx_strand_id
1 'polypeptide(L)'
;MGGNGGVGGLGGAGSPGGLLYGTGGAGGNGGPGGDGGTGATVGFAGSGGFGGAGGIAQLFGTGGMGGSGGGIGAGTTTVVPPDVAPVGGTGGNGGRAGLLLGVGGMGGNGGATSVGGTLYAAGGNGGDGGLVWGNGGTGGSGGAGGAGSVGNGGAGGNAALLFGNGGAGGAGGAGGIGAGGAGGFGAVLFGNGGAGGSGAPGGIGAGGNGGNALLVGNGGNGGAGTGGAAGGAGGSGGLLFGQNGMPGP
;
A
#
# COMPACT_ATOMS: atom_id res chain seq x y z
N MET A 1 36.10 -1.16 -13.13
CA MET A 1 34.80 -0.75 -12.60
C MET A 1 33.86 -1.93 -12.75
N GLY A 2 33.09 -2.27 -11.68
CA GLY A 2 31.97 -3.20 -11.79
C GLY A 2 30.85 -2.59 -12.64
N GLY A 3 30.13 -3.38 -13.43
CA GLY A 3 28.94 -2.92 -14.16
C GLY A 3 27.77 -2.62 -13.22
N ASN A 4 26.85 -1.76 -13.62
CA ASN A 4 25.64 -1.47 -12.84
C ASN A 4 24.63 -2.63 -12.95
N GLY A 5 23.90 -2.90 -11.85
CA GLY A 5 22.80 -3.83 -11.83
C GLY A 5 21.63 -3.38 -12.72
N GLY A 6 20.99 -4.31 -13.39
CA GLY A 6 19.81 -4.03 -14.20
C GLY A 6 18.56 -3.78 -13.35
N VAL A 7 17.57 -3.08 -13.91
CA VAL A 7 16.28 -2.85 -13.25
C VAL A 7 15.47 -4.14 -13.22
N GLY A 8 14.79 -4.41 -12.10
CA GLY A 8 13.88 -5.55 -11.94
C GLY A 8 12.70 -5.47 -12.90
N GLY A 9 12.25 -6.62 -13.40
CA GLY A 9 11.07 -6.70 -14.26
C GLY A 9 9.79 -6.27 -13.56
N LEU A 10 8.84 -5.70 -14.31
CA LEU A 10 7.53 -5.30 -13.79
C LEU A 10 6.64 -6.52 -13.54
N GLY A 11 5.86 -6.50 -12.46
CA GLY A 11 4.81 -7.47 -12.23
C GLY A 11 3.67 -7.32 -13.24
N GLY A 12 3.18 -8.40 -13.79
CA GLY A 12 2.01 -8.39 -14.67
C GLY A 12 0.72 -8.05 -13.91
N ALA A 13 -0.20 -7.34 -14.55
CA ALA A 13 -1.51 -7.11 -13.96
C ALA A 13 -2.32 -8.41 -13.85
N GLY A 14 -3.12 -8.52 -12.79
CA GLY A 14 -4.07 -9.62 -12.61
C GLY A 14 -5.18 -9.59 -13.67
N SER A 15 -5.63 -10.76 -14.12
CA SER A 15 -6.73 -10.86 -15.07
C SER A 15 -8.07 -10.48 -14.41
N PRO A 16 -9.02 -9.90 -15.16
CA PRO A 16 -10.37 -9.68 -14.63
C PRO A 16 -11.06 -11.01 -14.33
N GLY A 17 -11.94 -11.00 -13.32
CA GLY A 17 -12.82 -12.13 -13.01
C GLY A 17 -13.85 -12.38 -14.09
N GLY A 18 -14.56 -13.52 -14.00
CA GLY A 18 -15.65 -13.85 -14.91
C GLY A 18 -16.77 -12.81 -14.92
N LEU A 19 -17.49 -12.70 -16.05
CA LEU A 19 -18.48 -11.65 -16.28
C LEU A 19 -19.59 -11.58 -15.22
N LEU A 20 -20.16 -12.71 -14.85
CA LEU A 20 -21.25 -12.77 -13.88
C LEU A 20 -20.71 -12.98 -12.46
N TYR A 21 -19.85 -13.96 -12.30
CA TYR A 21 -19.28 -14.35 -11.02
C TYR A 21 -17.80 -14.70 -11.16
N GLY A 22 -16.99 -14.17 -10.29
CA GLY A 22 -15.56 -14.52 -10.26
C GLY A 22 -14.70 -13.53 -9.51
N THR A 23 -13.58 -14.00 -9.01
CA THR A 23 -12.56 -13.16 -8.39
C THR A 23 -11.60 -12.60 -9.45
N GLY A 24 -11.16 -11.38 -9.28
CA GLY A 24 -10.04 -10.85 -10.05
C GLY A 24 -8.76 -11.64 -9.77
N GLY A 25 -7.92 -11.84 -10.77
CA GLY A 25 -6.60 -12.44 -10.61
C GLY A 25 -5.67 -11.57 -9.77
N ALA A 26 -4.75 -12.18 -9.03
CA ALA A 26 -3.71 -11.41 -8.34
C ALA A 26 -2.74 -10.77 -9.34
N GLY A 27 -2.24 -9.58 -9.04
CA GLY A 27 -1.12 -8.96 -9.73
C GLY A 27 0.18 -9.73 -9.48
N GLY A 28 1.05 -9.78 -10.46
CA GLY A 28 2.37 -10.38 -10.34
C GLY A 28 3.30 -9.50 -9.50
N ASN A 29 4.23 -10.12 -8.80
CA ASN A 29 5.25 -9.37 -8.07
C ASN A 29 6.27 -8.74 -9.03
N GLY A 30 6.79 -7.58 -8.68
CA GLY A 30 7.93 -6.98 -9.34
C GLY A 30 9.20 -7.79 -9.10
N GLY A 31 10.05 -7.90 -10.09
CA GLY A 31 11.34 -8.56 -9.97
C GLY A 31 12.33 -7.75 -9.11
N PRO A 32 13.27 -8.42 -8.44
CA PRO A 32 14.35 -7.70 -7.74
C PRO A 32 15.25 -6.99 -8.75
N GLY A 33 15.86 -5.88 -8.32
CA GLY A 33 16.95 -5.25 -9.06
C GLY A 33 18.18 -6.16 -9.14
N GLY A 34 18.92 -6.04 -10.22
CA GLY A 34 20.18 -6.79 -10.39
C GLY A 34 21.30 -6.26 -9.47
N ASP A 35 22.22 -7.14 -9.12
CA ASP A 35 23.37 -6.75 -8.30
C ASP A 35 24.40 -5.95 -9.13
N GLY A 36 25.02 -4.96 -8.50
CA GLY A 36 26.17 -4.28 -9.06
C GLY A 36 27.39 -5.19 -9.17
N GLY A 37 28.07 -5.15 -10.31
CA GLY A 37 29.23 -6.00 -10.55
C GLY A 37 30.40 -5.68 -9.59
N THR A 38 31.21 -6.71 -9.29
CA THR A 38 32.42 -6.60 -8.48
C THR A 38 33.61 -6.12 -9.33
N GLY A 39 34.42 -5.23 -8.81
CA GLY A 39 35.62 -4.70 -9.50
C GLY A 39 36.41 -3.81 -8.55
N ALA A 40 37.39 -3.07 -9.06
CA ALA A 40 38.15 -2.10 -8.24
C ALA A 40 37.20 -1.07 -7.61
N THR A 41 36.07 -0.77 -8.25
CA THR A 41 34.92 -0.06 -7.68
C THR A 41 33.68 -0.92 -7.91
N VAL A 42 32.86 -1.09 -6.87
CA VAL A 42 31.60 -1.85 -6.97
C VAL A 42 30.60 -1.06 -7.82
N GLY A 43 29.91 -1.77 -8.71
CA GLY A 43 28.82 -1.17 -9.52
C GLY A 43 27.60 -0.79 -8.68
N PHE A 44 26.73 0.06 -9.24
CA PHE A 44 25.47 0.46 -8.59
C PHE A 44 24.50 -0.71 -8.56
N ALA A 45 23.73 -0.77 -7.46
CA ALA A 45 22.59 -1.68 -7.36
C ALA A 45 21.50 -1.31 -8.39
N GLY A 46 20.79 -2.29 -8.92
CA GLY A 46 19.62 -2.07 -9.76
C GLY A 46 18.38 -1.76 -8.93
N SER A 47 17.45 -1.00 -9.49
CA SER A 47 16.15 -0.72 -8.89
C SER A 47 15.24 -1.94 -8.96
N GLY A 48 14.37 -2.11 -7.94
CA GLY A 48 13.31 -3.13 -7.98
C GLY A 48 12.20 -2.78 -8.96
N GLY A 49 11.57 -3.79 -9.55
CA GLY A 49 10.40 -3.64 -10.42
C GLY A 49 9.11 -3.37 -9.63
N PHE A 50 8.16 -2.69 -10.23
CA PHE A 50 6.85 -2.44 -9.62
C PHE A 50 6.00 -3.70 -9.58
N GLY A 51 5.20 -3.87 -8.51
CA GLY A 51 4.17 -4.89 -8.44
C GLY A 51 3.01 -4.60 -9.40
N GLY A 52 2.43 -5.62 -10.00
CA GLY A 52 1.28 -5.52 -10.88
C GLY A 52 -0.02 -5.25 -10.10
N ALA A 53 -0.96 -4.54 -10.69
CA ALA A 53 -2.27 -4.34 -10.08
C ALA A 53 -3.08 -5.64 -10.05
N GLY A 54 -3.90 -5.82 -9.02
CA GLY A 54 -4.89 -6.90 -8.96
C GLY A 54 -6.00 -6.70 -10.00
N GLY A 55 -6.51 -7.79 -10.54
CA GLY A 55 -7.62 -7.80 -11.48
C GLY A 55 -8.95 -7.40 -10.83
N ILE A 56 -9.83 -6.81 -11.59
CA ILE A 56 -11.17 -6.44 -11.12
C ILE A 56 -12.11 -7.65 -11.15
N ALA A 57 -13.06 -7.75 -10.19
CA ALA A 57 -14.23 -8.58 -10.37
C ALA A 57 -15.27 -7.81 -11.20
N GLN A 58 -16.15 -8.52 -11.94
CA GLN A 58 -17.10 -7.85 -12.85
C GLN A 58 -18.42 -7.53 -12.14
N LEU A 59 -19.35 -8.45 -12.04
CA LEU A 59 -20.67 -8.21 -11.42
C LEU A 59 -20.70 -8.64 -9.95
N PHE A 60 -20.25 -9.86 -9.67
CA PHE A 60 -20.14 -10.42 -8.33
C PHE A 60 -18.74 -10.97 -8.10
N GLY A 61 -18.14 -10.69 -6.97
CA GLY A 61 -16.87 -11.29 -6.58
C GLY A 61 -15.88 -10.32 -5.96
N THR A 62 -14.76 -10.85 -5.52
CA THR A 62 -13.70 -10.07 -4.90
C THR A 62 -12.69 -9.56 -5.92
N GLY A 63 -12.17 -8.36 -5.74
CA GLY A 63 -11.01 -7.87 -6.47
C GLY A 63 -9.76 -8.68 -6.16
N GLY A 64 -8.87 -8.84 -7.14
CA GLY A 64 -7.58 -9.48 -6.97
C GLY A 64 -6.62 -8.66 -6.11
N MET A 65 -5.71 -9.31 -5.43
CA MET A 65 -4.65 -8.62 -4.69
C MET A 65 -3.65 -7.95 -5.63
N GLY A 66 -3.08 -6.82 -5.24
CA GLY A 66 -1.92 -6.24 -5.90
C GLY A 66 -0.66 -7.06 -5.62
N GLY A 67 0.25 -7.13 -6.59
CA GLY A 67 1.56 -7.75 -6.44
C GLY A 67 2.52 -6.90 -5.62
N SER A 68 3.44 -7.50 -4.90
CA SER A 68 4.48 -6.77 -4.17
C SER A 68 5.50 -6.14 -5.13
N GLY A 69 6.08 -5.01 -4.75
CA GLY A 69 7.24 -4.44 -5.42
C GLY A 69 8.49 -5.28 -5.19
N GLY A 70 9.42 -5.27 -6.13
CA GLY A 70 10.73 -5.90 -6.01
C GLY A 70 11.68 -5.07 -5.15
N GLY A 71 12.57 -5.73 -4.42
CA GLY A 71 13.65 -5.05 -3.69
C GLY A 71 14.75 -4.55 -4.63
N ILE A 72 15.61 -3.68 -4.15
CA ILE A 72 16.83 -3.28 -4.87
C ILE A 72 17.86 -4.41 -4.83
N GLY A 73 18.75 -4.45 -5.83
CA GLY A 73 19.89 -5.39 -5.84
C GLY A 73 20.96 -5.05 -4.80
N ALA A 74 21.96 -5.92 -4.67
CA ALA A 74 23.15 -5.64 -3.89
C ALA A 74 24.11 -4.72 -4.70
N GLY A 75 24.87 -3.87 -4.02
CA GLY A 75 25.83 -2.98 -4.68
C GLY A 75 25.92 -1.61 -4.02
N THR A 76 26.55 -0.66 -4.72
CA THR A 76 26.62 0.71 -4.24
C THR A 76 25.24 1.37 -4.36
N THR A 77 24.77 1.94 -3.26
CA THR A 77 23.52 2.71 -3.21
C THR A 77 23.75 4.22 -3.08
N THR A 78 24.98 4.61 -2.74
CA THR A 78 25.37 6.01 -2.64
C THR A 78 25.71 6.53 -4.03
N VAL A 79 24.93 7.44 -4.53
CA VAL A 79 25.13 8.06 -5.85
C VAL A 79 25.87 9.39 -5.71
N VAL A 80 26.74 9.64 -6.68
CA VAL A 80 27.32 10.96 -6.89
C VAL A 80 26.58 11.57 -8.10
N PRO A 81 26.03 12.79 -7.99
CA PRO A 81 25.34 13.40 -9.13
C PRO A 81 26.20 13.34 -10.42
N PRO A 82 25.60 13.05 -11.63
CA PRO A 82 24.16 13.09 -11.94
C PRO A 82 23.40 11.76 -11.82
N ASP A 83 23.94 10.73 -11.23
CA ASP A 83 23.32 9.41 -11.18
C ASP A 83 22.07 9.38 -10.26
N VAL A 84 21.14 8.49 -10.57
CA VAL A 84 19.89 8.31 -9.80
C VAL A 84 20.06 7.15 -8.82
N ALA A 85 19.75 7.39 -7.55
CA ALA A 85 19.76 6.33 -6.55
C ALA A 85 18.78 5.20 -6.93
N PRO A 86 19.17 3.92 -6.73
CA PRO A 86 18.25 2.80 -6.97
C PRO A 86 17.06 2.90 -6.03
N VAL A 87 15.86 2.59 -6.52
CA VAL A 87 14.61 2.62 -5.75
C VAL A 87 14.00 1.24 -5.63
N GLY A 88 13.37 0.94 -4.50
CA GLY A 88 12.53 -0.25 -4.38
C GLY A 88 11.27 -0.10 -5.24
N GLY A 89 10.75 -1.19 -5.76
CA GLY A 89 9.50 -1.18 -6.50
C GLY A 89 8.32 -0.86 -5.59
N THR A 90 7.34 -0.10 -6.08
CA THR A 90 6.07 0.09 -5.35
C THR A 90 5.20 -1.14 -5.47
N GLY A 91 4.38 -1.41 -4.43
CA GLY A 91 3.34 -2.43 -4.50
C GLY A 91 2.25 -2.06 -5.51
N GLY A 92 1.67 -3.04 -6.16
CA GLY A 92 0.51 -2.87 -7.04
C GLY A 92 -0.77 -2.61 -6.25
N ASN A 93 -1.70 -1.88 -6.82
CA ASN A 93 -3.00 -1.66 -6.19
C ASN A 93 -3.84 -2.93 -6.21
N GLY A 94 -4.69 -3.11 -5.18
CA GLY A 94 -5.73 -4.12 -5.18
C GLY A 94 -6.80 -3.83 -6.26
N GLY A 95 -7.34 -4.87 -6.84
CA GLY A 95 -8.44 -4.78 -7.81
C GLY A 95 -9.77 -4.40 -7.15
N ARG A 96 -10.65 -3.78 -7.90
CA ARG A 96 -11.99 -3.43 -7.41
C ARG A 96 -12.87 -4.68 -7.32
N ALA A 97 -13.78 -4.66 -6.35
CA ALA A 97 -14.83 -5.67 -6.22
C ALA A 97 -15.79 -5.70 -7.42
N GLY A 98 -16.61 -6.73 -7.47
CA GLY A 98 -17.73 -6.82 -8.42
C GLY A 98 -18.71 -5.67 -8.24
N LEU A 99 -19.30 -5.23 -9.35
CA LEU A 99 -20.13 -4.03 -9.40
C LEU A 99 -21.27 -4.04 -8.34
N LEU A 100 -21.94 -5.15 -8.14
CA LEU A 100 -23.04 -5.21 -7.17
C LEU A 100 -22.57 -5.65 -5.78
N LEU A 101 -21.87 -6.76 -5.69
CA LEU A 101 -21.46 -7.36 -4.42
C LEU A 101 -20.01 -7.82 -4.50
N GLY A 102 -19.23 -7.46 -3.49
CA GLY A 102 -17.88 -8.01 -3.38
C GLY A 102 -16.94 -7.15 -2.52
N VAL A 103 -15.82 -7.72 -2.18
CA VAL A 103 -14.78 -7.08 -1.38
C VAL A 103 -13.64 -6.61 -2.29
N GLY A 104 -13.12 -5.43 -2.08
CA GLY A 104 -11.93 -4.94 -2.78
C GLY A 104 -10.69 -5.78 -2.48
N GLY A 105 -9.83 -5.96 -3.45
CA GLY A 105 -8.54 -6.64 -3.28
C GLY A 105 -7.58 -5.84 -2.40
N MET A 106 -6.67 -6.52 -1.73
CA MET A 106 -5.63 -5.86 -0.94
C MET A 106 -4.56 -5.24 -1.85
N GLY A 107 -3.96 -4.12 -1.44
CA GLY A 107 -2.76 -3.57 -2.07
C GLY A 107 -1.53 -4.43 -1.79
N GLY A 108 -0.61 -4.48 -2.74
CA GLY A 108 0.68 -5.15 -2.58
C GLY A 108 1.66 -4.33 -1.73
N ASN A 109 2.61 -4.98 -1.11
CA ASN A 109 3.63 -4.31 -0.32
C ASN A 109 4.69 -3.65 -1.21
N GLY A 110 5.32 -2.59 -0.73
CA GLY A 110 6.52 -2.03 -1.35
C GLY A 110 7.72 -2.97 -1.23
N GLY A 111 8.63 -2.90 -2.19
CA GLY A 111 9.87 -3.69 -2.20
C GLY A 111 10.87 -3.20 -1.14
N ALA A 112 11.67 -4.11 -0.60
CA ALA A 112 12.70 -3.74 0.36
C ALA A 112 13.78 -2.85 -0.27
N THR A 113 14.31 -1.90 0.52
CA THR A 113 15.42 -1.03 0.14
C THR A 113 16.61 -1.30 1.07
N SER A 114 17.83 -1.13 0.58
CA SER A 114 19.02 -1.26 1.44
C SER A 114 19.32 0.04 2.19
N VAL A 115 20.28 -0.02 3.10
CA VAL A 115 20.72 1.12 3.91
C VAL A 115 21.43 2.17 3.06
N GLY A 116 21.04 3.43 3.16
CA GLY A 116 21.78 4.58 2.65
C GLY A 116 21.21 5.22 1.39
N GLY A 117 20.40 6.23 1.55
CA GLY A 117 19.87 7.08 0.47
C GLY A 117 18.36 7.28 0.55
N THR A 118 17.85 8.31 -0.13
CA THR A 118 16.40 8.58 -0.26
C THR A 118 15.77 7.59 -1.24
N LEU A 119 15.44 6.43 -0.77
CA LEU A 119 14.91 5.33 -1.56
C LEU A 119 13.41 5.17 -1.30
N TYR A 120 12.61 5.10 -2.36
CA TYR A 120 11.15 5.03 -2.26
C TYR A 120 10.65 3.61 -2.57
N ALA A 121 9.74 3.11 -1.75
CA ALA A 121 9.02 1.87 -2.01
C ALA A 121 7.66 1.88 -1.28
N ALA A 122 6.67 2.54 -1.86
CA ALA A 122 5.34 2.62 -1.26
C ALA A 122 4.55 1.32 -1.40
N GLY A 123 3.65 1.06 -0.46
CA GLY A 123 2.61 0.04 -0.60
C GLY A 123 1.53 0.47 -1.60
N GLY A 124 0.92 -0.48 -2.27
CA GLY A 124 -0.23 -0.25 -3.13
C GLY A 124 -1.51 0.02 -2.34
N ASN A 125 -2.45 0.72 -2.92
CA ASN A 125 -3.76 0.97 -2.29
C ASN A 125 -4.64 -0.27 -2.36
N GLY A 126 -5.54 -0.41 -1.37
CA GLY A 126 -6.62 -1.38 -1.42
C GLY A 126 -7.66 -1.02 -2.50
N GLY A 127 -8.28 -2.02 -3.08
CA GLY A 127 -9.38 -1.83 -4.04
C GLY A 127 -10.69 -1.49 -3.35
N ASP A 128 -11.58 -0.80 -4.05
CA ASP A 128 -12.90 -0.43 -3.52
C ASP A 128 -13.87 -1.64 -3.50
N GLY A 129 -14.83 -1.60 -2.58
CA GLY A 129 -15.97 -2.52 -2.51
C GLY A 129 -16.95 -2.37 -3.67
N GLY A 130 -17.94 -3.26 -3.76
CA GLY A 130 -19.01 -3.21 -4.77
C GLY A 130 -19.97 -2.03 -4.56
N LEU A 131 -21.04 -1.97 -5.37
CA LEU A 131 -21.99 -0.86 -5.27
C LEU A 131 -23.00 -1.05 -4.11
N VAL A 132 -23.54 -2.25 -3.95
CA VAL A 132 -24.61 -2.49 -2.97
C VAL A 132 -24.00 -2.95 -1.64
N TRP A 133 -23.17 -3.97 -1.67
CA TRP A 133 -22.53 -4.52 -0.47
C TRP A 133 -21.07 -4.87 -0.76
N GLY A 134 -20.18 -4.43 0.13
CA GLY A 134 -18.78 -4.82 0.06
C GLY A 134 -17.86 -3.94 0.91
N ASN A 135 -16.86 -4.56 1.45
CA ASN A 135 -15.80 -3.86 2.16
C ASN A 135 -14.69 -3.41 1.19
N GLY A 136 -14.03 -2.32 1.51
CA GLY A 136 -12.79 -1.94 0.87
C GLY A 136 -11.65 -2.88 1.24
N GLY A 137 -10.72 -3.09 0.31
CA GLY A 137 -9.48 -3.83 0.55
C GLY A 137 -8.51 -3.03 1.42
N THR A 138 -7.62 -3.71 2.13
CA THR A 138 -6.56 -3.07 2.90
C THR A 138 -5.45 -2.54 1.99
N GLY A 139 -4.80 -1.44 2.37
CA GLY A 139 -3.58 -0.94 1.76
C GLY A 139 -2.39 -1.85 2.07
N GLY A 140 -1.44 -1.92 1.16
CA GLY A 140 -0.16 -2.61 1.36
C GLY A 140 0.79 -1.82 2.24
N SER A 141 1.70 -2.48 2.94
CA SER A 141 2.75 -1.79 3.70
C SER A 141 3.80 -1.16 2.77
N GLY A 142 4.46 -0.11 3.24
CA GLY A 142 5.67 0.43 2.62
C GLY A 142 6.80 -0.59 2.66
N GLY A 143 7.74 -0.47 1.74
CA GLY A 143 8.94 -1.32 1.70
C GLY A 143 9.85 -1.05 2.89
N ALA A 144 10.33 -2.14 3.51
CA ALA A 144 11.31 -2.03 4.57
C ALA A 144 12.65 -1.49 4.05
N GLY A 145 13.32 -0.69 4.86
CA GLY A 145 14.62 -0.12 4.51
C GLY A 145 15.39 0.39 5.70
N GLY A 146 16.61 0.84 5.48
CA GLY A 146 17.46 1.45 6.49
C GLY A 146 17.18 2.94 6.67
N ALA A 147 17.98 3.60 7.52
CA ALA A 147 17.86 5.02 7.78
C ALA A 147 17.92 5.83 6.48
N GLY A 148 16.97 6.74 6.26
CA GLY A 148 16.85 7.56 5.05
C GLY A 148 15.99 6.97 3.94
N SER A 149 15.63 5.67 3.98
CA SER A 149 14.66 5.10 3.04
C SER A 149 13.25 5.60 3.32
N VAL A 150 12.43 5.78 2.27
CA VAL A 150 11.04 6.22 2.42
C VAL A 150 10.11 5.15 1.89
N GLY A 151 9.24 4.63 2.78
CA GLY A 151 8.24 3.64 2.38
C GLY A 151 6.89 3.95 3.00
N ASN A 152 6.01 4.65 2.31
CA ASN A 152 4.67 4.93 2.82
C ASN A 152 3.75 3.72 2.64
N GLY A 153 2.86 3.51 3.61
CA GLY A 153 1.77 2.55 3.47
C GLY A 153 0.73 3.02 2.46
N GLY A 154 0.13 2.10 1.74
CA GLY A 154 -0.97 2.37 0.82
C GLY A 154 -2.27 2.67 1.56
N ALA A 155 -3.15 3.46 0.98
CA ALA A 155 -4.48 3.71 1.55
C ALA A 155 -5.37 2.46 1.48
N GLY A 156 -6.29 2.33 2.43
CA GLY A 156 -7.38 1.38 2.34
C GLY A 156 -8.40 1.78 1.28
N GLY A 157 -9.02 0.81 0.64
CA GLY A 157 -10.11 1.04 -0.32
C GLY A 157 -11.41 1.44 0.38
N ASN A 158 -12.27 2.12 -0.35
CA ASN A 158 -13.58 2.53 0.17
C ASN A 158 -14.55 1.35 0.19
N ALA A 159 -15.54 1.40 1.09
CA ALA A 159 -16.65 0.47 1.11
C ALA A 159 -17.59 0.65 -0.10
N ALA A 160 -18.54 -0.25 -0.24
CA ALA A 160 -19.69 -0.12 -1.14
C ALA A 160 -20.52 1.12 -0.81
N LEU A 161 -21.47 1.45 -1.72
CA LEU A 161 -22.33 2.60 -1.49
C LEU A 161 -23.31 2.38 -0.35
N LEU A 162 -23.96 1.21 -0.24
CA LEU A 162 -25.01 1.00 0.76
C LEU A 162 -24.50 0.36 2.05
N PHE A 163 -23.75 -0.76 1.96
CA PHE A 163 -23.34 -1.55 3.11
C PHE A 163 -21.88 -1.98 2.99
N GLY A 164 -21.08 -1.72 4.01
CA GLY A 164 -19.72 -2.23 4.10
C GLY A 164 -18.79 -1.29 4.84
N ASN A 165 -17.66 -1.81 5.26
CA ASN A 165 -16.64 -1.07 5.97
C ASN A 165 -15.50 -0.66 5.04
N GLY A 166 -14.92 0.50 5.25
CA GLY A 166 -13.69 0.92 4.62
C GLY A 166 -12.54 0.00 4.98
N GLY A 167 -11.62 -0.21 4.05
CA GLY A 167 -10.39 -0.96 4.27
C GLY A 167 -9.41 -0.21 5.15
N ALA A 168 -8.59 -0.93 5.91
CA ALA A 168 -7.53 -0.29 6.70
C ALA A 168 -6.39 0.20 5.79
N GLY A 169 -5.72 1.28 6.18
CA GLY A 169 -4.46 1.73 5.59
C GLY A 169 -3.30 0.80 5.95
N GLY A 170 -2.33 0.68 5.06
CA GLY A 170 -1.10 -0.06 5.28
C GLY A 170 -0.12 0.66 6.19
N ALA A 171 0.74 -0.06 6.89
CA ALA A 171 1.78 0.55 7.70
C ALA A 171 2.89 1.16 6.83
N GLY A 172 3.61 2.15 7.36
CA GLY A 172 4.87 2.62 6.81
C GLY A 172 5.94 1.54 6.84
N GLY A 173 6.91 1.62 5.95
CA GLY A 173 7.99 0.65 5.80
C GLY A 173 8.93 0.64 7.01
N ALA A 174 9.26 -0.53 7.53
CA ALA A 174 10.07 -0.68 8.74
C ALA A 174 11.50 -0.14 8.56
N GLY A 175 12.06 0.44 9.61
CA GLY A 175 13.47 0.90 9.72
C GLY A 175 13.78 2.25 9.08
N GLY A 176 12.94 2.76 8.22
CA GLY A 176 13.14 4.02 7.47
C GLY A 176 12.19 5.14 7.91
N ILE A 177 11.87 6.00 6.96
CA ILE A 177 10.86 7.05 7.11
C ILE A 177 9.62 6.61 6.34
N GLY A 178 8.46 6.54 6.97
CA GLY A 178 7.26 6.14 6.23
C GLY A 178 5.98 6.42 6.99
N ALA A 179 5.09 7.20 6.41
CA ALA A 179 3.76 7.40 6.97
C ALA A 179 2.89 6.16 6.74
N GLY A 180 1.99 5.92 7.68
CA GLY A 180 0.90 4.98 7.50
C GLY A 180 -0.09 5.49 6.47
N GLY A 181 -0.70 4.58 5.72
CA GLY A 181 -1.76 4.90 4.77
C GLY A 181 -3.06 5.27 5.46
N ALA A 182 -3.88 6.10 4.86
CA ALA A 182 -5.20 6.43 5.36
C ALA A 182 -6.15 5.22 5.27
N GLY A 183 -7.09 5.11 6.20
CA GLY A 183 -8.22 4.19 6.14
C GLY A 183 -9.24 4.64 5.09
N GLY A 184 -9.90 3.70 4.43
CA GLY A 184 -10.95 3.97 3.46
C GLY A 184 -12.26 4.40 4.10
N PHE A 185 -13.13 5.05 3.35
CA PHE A 185 -14.45 5.46 3.80
C PHE A 185 -15.38 4.26 3.98
N GLY A 186 -16.22 4.31 5.04
CA GLY A 186 -17.36 3.41 5.22
C GLY A 186 -18.45 3.66 4.18
N ALA A 187 -19.41 2.75 4.08
CA ALA A 187 -20.54 2.91 3.16
C ALA A 187 -21.39 4.12 3.53
N VAL A 188 -22.15 4.61 2.52
CA VAL A 188 -22.99 5.81 2.70
C VAL A 188 -24.10 5.55 3.72
N LEU A 189 -24.76 4.39 3.66
CA LEU A 189 -25.85 4.09 4.61
C LEU A 189 -25.34 3.44 5.89
N PHE A 190 -24.71 2.29 5.80
CA PHE A 190 -24.27 1.51 6.97
C PHE A 190 -22.86 1.00 6.76
N GLY A 191 -21.88 1.60 7.46
CA GLY A 191 -20.51 1.14 7.41
C GLY A 191 -19.56 1.97 8.24
N ASN A 192 -18.60 1.29 8.84
CA ASN A 192 -17.54 1.96 9.58
C ASN A 192 -16.43 2.42 8.64
N GLY A 193 -15.78 3.53 8.95
CA GLY A 193 -14.52 3.90 8.33
C GLY A 193 -13.42 2.92 8.67
N GLY A 194 -12.48 2.72 7.76
CA GLY A 194 -11.28 1.89 7.97
C GLY A 194 -10.29 2.56 8.91
N ALA A 195 -9.52 1.78 9.65
CA ALA A 195 -8.44 2.33 10.47
C ALA A 195 -7.29 2.87 9.60
N GLY A 196 -6.61 3.91 10.05
CA GLY A 196 -5.34 4.37 9.51
C GLY A 196 -4.21 3.40 9.83
N GLY A 197 -3.23 3.28 8.94
CA GLY A 197 -2.02 2.49 9.14
C GLY A 197 -1.06 3.17 10.12
N SER A 198 -0.23 2.40 10.82
CA SER A 198 0.85 2.96 11.66
C SER A 198 1.95 3.59 10.80
N GLY A 199 2.70 4.52 11.36
CA GLY A 199 3.99 4.96 10.84
C GLY A 199 5.00 3.81 10.78
N ALA A 200 6.22 4.10 10.31
CA ALA A 200 7.28 3.11 10.08
C ALA A 200 7.71 2.41 11.37
N PRO A 201 7.50 1.07 11.54
CA PRO A 201 7.98 0.36 12.71
C PRO A 201 9.51 0.41 12.82
N GLY A 202 10.04 0.83 13.97
CA GLY A 202 11.48 0.99 14.20
C GLY A 202 12.12 2.17 13.45
N GLY A 203 11.32 3.01 12.81
CA GLY A 203 11.72 4.21 12.08
C GLY A 203 10.90 5.43 12.50
N ILE A 204 10.80 6.41 11.60
CA ILE A 204 10.06 7.67 11.84
C ILE A 204 8.90 7.75 10.85
N GLY A 205 7.69 7.97 11.33
CA GLY A 205 6.56 8.15 10.43
C GLY A 205 5.26 8.53 11.12
N ALA A 206 4.52 9.44 10.50
CA ALA A 206 3.19 9.78 10.99
C ALA A 206 2.23 8.60 10.81
N GLY A 207 1.30 8.44 11.73
CA GLY A 207 0.19 7.54 11.56
C GLY A 207 -0.77 8.02 10.47
N GLY A 208 -1.38 7.11 9.74
CA GLY A 208 -2.42 7.40 8.76
C GLY A 208 -3.73 7.80 9.43
N ASN A 209 -4.51 8.67 8.79
CA ASN A 209 -5.82 9.04 9.29
C ASN A 209 -6.80 7.87 9.16
N GLY A 210 -7.73 7.75 10.13
CA GLY A 210 -8.89 6.87 10.02
C GLY A 210 -9.88 7.37 8.97
N GLY A 211 -10.58 6.46 8.32
CA GLY A 211 -11.65 6.76 7.37
C GLY A 211 -12.93 7.20 8.06
N ASN A 212 -13.77 7.96 7.38
CA ASN A 212 -15.04 8.41 7.90
C ASN A 212 -16.16 7.40 7.66
N ALA A 213 -17.11 7.29 8.60
CA ALA A 213 -18.44 6.80 8.33
C ALA A 213 -19.32 7.95 7.82
N LEU A 214 -20.41 7.66 7.10
CA LEU A 214 -21.24 8.73 6.51
C LEU A 214 -22.57 8.87 7.25
N LEU A 215 -23.49 7.93 7.18
CA LEU A 215 -24.79 8.04 7.82
C LEU A 215 -24.85 7.27 9.15
N VAL A 216 -24.57 5.98 9.11
CA VAL A 216 -24.57 5.10 10.29
C VAL A 216 -23.28 4.27 10.30
N GLY A 217 -22.50 4.42 11.34
CA GLY A 217 -21.26 3.67 11.57
C GLY A 217 -20.23 4.50 12.33
N ASN A 218 -19.21 3.86 12.82
CA ASN A 218 -18.13 4.51 13.54
C ASN A 218 -17.04 4.97 12.56
N GLY A 219 -16.42 6.10 12.85
CA GLY A 219 -15.18 6.52 12.20
C GLY A 219 -14.06 5.54 12.52
N GLY A 220 -13.13 5.35 11.60
CA GLY A 220 -11.93 4.55 11.81
C GLY A 220 -10.96 5.24 12.75
N ASN A 221 -10.24 4.48 13.56
CA ASN A 221 -9.17 5.03 14.39
C ASN A 221 -7.99 5.50 13.53
N GLY A 222 -7.31 6.54 13.94
CA GLY A 222 -6.03 6.94 13.38
C GLY A 222 -4.94 5.92 13.73
N GLY A 223 -3.96 5.79 12.85
CA GLY A 223 -2.79 4.94 13.07
C GLY A 223 -1.79 5.57 14.04
N ALA A 224 -1.03 4.76 14.73
CA ALA A 224 0.04 5.23 15.61
C ALA A 224 1.16 5.92 14.83
N GLY A 225 1.68 7.04 15.35
CA GLY A 225 2.94 7.63 14.92
C GLY A 225 4.12 6.84 15.45
N THR A 226 5.27 6.96 14.83
CA THR A 226 6.51 6.31 15.26
C THR A 226 7.69 7.29 15.25
N GLY A 227 8.70 7.04 16.07
CA GLY A 227 9.90 7.85 16.13
C GLY A 227 9.66 9.32 16.51
N GLY A 228 8.62 9.61 17.29
CA GLY A 228 8.25 10.98 17.69
C GLY A 228 7.36 11.70 16.67
N ALA A 229 6.98 11.07 15.57
CA ALA A 229 6.02 11.63 14.63
C ALA A 229 4.58 11.44 15.16
N ALA A 230 3.69 12.36 14.77
CA ALA A 230 2.31 12.38 15.26
C ALA A 230 1.52 11.15 14.79
N GLY A 231 0.59 10.69 15.65
CA GLY A 231 -0.43 9.73 15.22
C GLY A 231 -1.41 10.36 14.23
N GLY A 232 -2.09 9.53 13.48
CA GLY A 232 -3.13 9.93 12.54
C GLY A 232 -4.40 10.40 13.27
N ALA A 233 -5.16 11.29 12.65
CA ALA A 233 -6.47 11.67 13.16
C ALA A 233 -7.47 10.51 13.07
N GLY A 234 -8.39 10.42 14.05
CA GLY A 234 -9.55 9.55 13.92
C GLY A 234 -10.52 10.07 12.87
N GLY A 235 -11.21 9.18 12.18
CA GLY A 235 -12.26 9.50 11.24
C GLY A 235 -13.56 9.91 11.91
N SER A 236 -14.41 10.64 11.21
CA SER A 236 -15.73 11.06 11.74
C SER A 236 -16.68 9.87 11.79
N GLY A 237 -17.47 9.80 12.88
CA GLY A 237 -18.61 8.91 12.98
C GLY A 237 -19.77 9.36 12.08
N GLY A 238 -20.73 8.46 11.89
CA GLY A 238 -21.90 8.69 11.05
C GLY A 238 -22.79 9.80 11.56
N LEU A 239 -23.40 10.52 10.64
CA LEU A 239 -24.23 11.70 10.93
C LEU A 239 -25.45 11.35 11.79
N LEU A 240 -26.04 10.17 11.64
CA LEU A 240 -27.23 9.74 12.38
C LEU A 240 -26.83 8.93 13.63
N PHE A 241 -25.97 7.94 13.46
CA PHE A 241 -25.43 7.13 14.55
C PHE A 241 -23.98 6.74 14.27
N GLY A 242 -23.15 6.90 15.29
CA GLY A 242 -21.76 6.47 15.26
C GLY A 242 -20.86 7.33 16.13
N GLN A 243 -19.74 6.78 16.49
CA GLN A 243 -18.71 7.46 17.27
C GLN A 243 -17.56 7.87 16.33
N ASN A 244 -16.91 8.99 16.64
CA ASN A 244 -15.65 9.33 15.97
C ASN A 244 -14.58 8.30 16.33
N GLY A 245 -13.71 8.01 15.39
CA GLY A 245 -12.51 7.23 15.63
C GLY A 245 -11.57 7.97 16.59
N MET A 246 -10.82 7.23 17.36
CA MET A 246 -9.78 7.80 18.22
C MET A 246 -8.57 8.23 17.38
N PRO A 247 -7.90 9.34 17.71
CA PRO A 247 -6.59 9.64 17.12
C PRO A 247 -5.58 8.56 17.52
N GLY A 248 -4.61 8.32 16.67
CA GLY A 248 -3.48 7.45 16.98
C GLY A 248 -2.54 8.09 18.01
N PRO A 249 -1.87 7.28 18.84
CA PRO A 249 -0.85 7.75 19.75
C PRO A 249 0.41 8.23 19.05
#